data_f1e1df55aadd08812ff811ec506caa80
#
_entry.id   f1e1df55aadd08812ff811ec506caa80
#
_cell.length_a   1.000
_cell.length_b   1.000
_cell.length_c   1.000
_cell.angle_alpha   90.00
_cell.angle_beta   90.00
_cell.angle_gamma   90.00
#
_symmetry.space_group_name_H-M   'P 1'
#
loop_
_entity.id
_entity.type
_entity.pdbx_description
1 polymer ?
#
loop_
_entity_poly.entity_id
_entity_poly.type
_entity_poly.pdbx_seq_one_letter_code
_entity_poly.pdbx_strand_id
1 'polypeptide(L)'
;MKYDIFISYRRVGGFETAKHLYDLLRADGYRVSFDIDTLRNGDFDIALFKRIEECRDFILIVDKHAFDRCVDNTFDRKKDWLRCELAYALSQGKNVIPVLLSGVDSLPDNLPEDIAAVVTKNGPKHTIDYFDAFYKKLCNQFLESAPSSVITFSNEGEFKTNMDDWNRPTTKVGKFLSDLFKEK
;
A
#
# COMPACT_ATOMS: atom_id res chain seq x y z
N MET A 1 5.40 0.68 16.14
CA MET A 1 5.29 0.50 14.68
C MET A 1 6.69 0.43 14.09
N LYS A 2 6.95 -0.50 13.17
CA LYS A 2 8.27 -0.64 12.52
C LYS A 2 8.38 0.28 11.30
N TYR A 3 7.27 0.54 10.63
CA TYR A 3 7.16 1.41 9.48
C TYR A 3 6.22 2.58 9.77
N ASP A 4 6.49 3.72 9.16
CA ASP A 4 5.62 4.89 9.20
C ASP A 4 4.65 4.83 8.01
N ILE A 5 5.17 4.46 6.83
CA ILE A 5 4.47 4.50 5.55
C ILE A 5 4.62 3.16 4.82
N PHE A 6 3.54 2.69 4.19
CA PHE A 6 3.54 1.61 3.20
C PHE A 6 3.13 2.18 1.84
N ILE A 7 3.87 1.86 0.77
CA ILE A 7 3.55 2.29 -0.60
C ILE A 7 3.09 1.10 -1.42
N SER A 8 1.81 1.14 -1.86
CA SER A 8 1.18 0.17 -2.75
C SER A 8 1.07 0.74 -4.17
N TYR A 9 1.39 -0.05 -5.18
CA TYR A 9 1.41 0.41 -6.57
C TYR A 9 1.31 -0.75 -7.56
N ARG A 10 0.86 -0.48 -8.80
CA ARG A 10 1.06 -1.41 -9.93
C ARG A 10 2.46 -1.26 -10.47
N ARG A 11 3.14 -2.38 -10.73
CA ARG A 11 4.51 -2.36 -11.31
C ARG A 11 4.56 -1.64 -12.65
N VAL A 12 3.57 -1.87 -13.50
CA VAL A 12 3.41 -1.14 -14.76
C VAL A 12 2.64 0.13 -14.47
N GLY A 13 3.23 1.30 -14.74
CA GLY A 13 2.63 2.63 -14.58
C GLY A 13 2.88 3.29 -13.22
N GLY A 14 3.02 2.54 -12.12
CA GLY A 14 3.17 3.11 -10.78
C GLY A 14 4.59 3.07 -10.19
N PHE A 15 5.48 2.22 -10.73
CA PHE A 15 6.78 1.93 -10.12
C PHE A 15 7.68 3.17 -9.97
N GLU A 16 7.83 3.96 -11.02
CA GLU A 16 8.75 5.11 -11.02
C GLU A 16 8.35 6.15 -9.98
N THR A 17 7.05 6.48 -9.91
CA THR A 17 6.54 7.42 -8.90
C THR A 17 6.65 6.84 -7.50
N ALA A 18 6.32 5.57 -7.32
CA ALA A 18 6.43 4.89 -6.03
C ALA A 18 7.89 4.87 -5.53
N LYS A 19 8.84 4.55 -6.43
CA LYS A 19 10.29 4.55 -6.11
C LYS A 19 10.79 5.96 -5.77
N HIS A 20 10.39 6.97 -6.54
CA HIS A 20 10.78 8.36 -6.27
C HIS A 20 10.25 8.83 -4.90
N LEU A 21 8.98 8.58 -4.60
CA LEU A 21 8.42 8.89 -3.29
C LEU A 21 9.11 8.14 -2.16
N TYR A 22 9.42 6.86 -2.37
CA TYR A 22 10.19 6.07 -1.40
C TYR A 22 11.52 6.73 -1.06
N ASP A 23 12.30 7.14 -2.09
CA ASP A 23 13.61 7.74 -1.89
C ASP A 23 13.52 9.07 -1.13
N LEU A 24 12.57 9.93 -1.50
CA LEU A 24 12.38 11.23 -0.85
C LEU A 24 11.89 11.09 0.60
N LEU A 25 10.88 10.27 0.82
CA LEU A 25 10.35 10.05 2.17
C LEU A 25 11.41 9.44 3.09
N ARG A 26 12.25 8.54 2.58
CA ARG A 26 13.39 8.03 3.36
C ARG A 26 14.43 9.09 3.63
N ALA A 27 14.74 9.94 2.66
CA ALA A 27 15.66 11.07 2.84
C ALA A 27 15.16 12.04 3.92
N ASP A 28 13.85 12.24 4.01
CA ASP A 28 13.21 13.05 5.03
C ASP A 28 13.05 12.34 6.39
N GLY A 29 13.55 11.09 6.52
CA GLY A 29 13.60 10.37 7.80
C GLY A 29 12.38 9.50 8.11
N TYR A 30 11.48 9.25 7.15
CA TYR A 30 10.40 8.28 7.32
C TYR A 30 10.89 6.84 7.14
N ARG A 31 10.33 5.92 7.90
CA ARG A 31 10.53 4.47 7.72
C ARG A 31 9.49 3.97 6.73
N VAL A 32 9.91 3.77 5.49
CA VAL A 32 9.00 3.42 4.40
C VAL A 32 9.13 1.96 4.03
N SER A 33 8.02 1.23 3.97
CA SER A 33 7.93 -0.09 3.36
C SER A 33 7.62 0.08 1.87
N PHE A 34 8.53 -0.41 1.05
CA PHE A 34 8.43 -0.42 -0.40
C PHE A 34 8.90 -1.78 -0.90
N ASP A 35 8.05 -2.49 -1.64
CA ASP A 35 8.34 -3.84 -2.05
C ASP A 35 8.77 -3.91 -3.51
N ILE A 36 10.05 -4.24 -3.72
CA ILE A 36 10.62 -4.45 -5.06
C ILE A 36 10.70 -5.94 -5.38
N ASP A 37 10.86 -6.82 -4.38
CA ASP A 37 11.39 -8.17 -4.59
C ASP A 37 10.48 -9.35 -4.19
N THR A 38 9.39 -9.15 -3.46
CA THR A 38 8.69 -10.26 -2.81
C THR A 38 7.71 -11.07 -3.68
N LEU A 39 7.53 -10.72 -4.96
CA LEU A 39 6.57 -11.44 -5.83
C LEU A 39 7.22 -12.58 -6.65
N ARG A 40 8.14 -13.36 -6.08
CA ARG A 40 8.80 -14.39 -6.88
C ARG A 40 8.03 -15.69 -7.04
N ASN A 41 7.07 -16.05 -6.17
CA ASN A 41 6.49 -17.40 -6.19
C ASN A 41 4.96 -17.51 -6.11
N GLY A 42 4.18 -16.45 -6.25
CA GLY A 42 2.70 -16.56 -6.30
C GLY A 42 2.01 -16.88 -4.98
N ASP A 43 2.74 -17.15 -3.91
CA ASP A 43 2.19 -17.36 -2.58
C ASP A 43 1.97 -16.03 -1.88
N PHE A 44 0.86 -15.94 -1.10
CA PHE A 44 0.58 -14.76 -0.27
C PHE A 44 1.71 -14.53 0.72
N ASP A 45 2.43 -13.44 0.55
CA ASP A 45 3.47 -13.06 1.51
C ASP A 45 2.82 -12.43 2.76
N ILE A 46 2.65 -13.27 3.78
CA ILE A 46 2.13 -12.85 5.09
C ILE A 46 2.97 -11.70 5.66
N ALA A 47 4.26 -11.65 5.34
CA ALA A 47 5.16 -10.57 5.76
C ALA A 47 4.71 -9.21 5.21
N LEU A 48 4.08 -9.17 4.03
CA LEU A 48 3.55 -7.96 3.43
C LEU A 48 2.39 -7.37 4.25
N PHE A 49 1.43 -8.21 4.62
CA PHE A 49 0.30 -7.79 5.47
C PHE A 49 0.77 -7.32 6.85
N LYS A 50 1.81 -7.95 7.40
CA LYS A 50 2.43 -7.50 8.65
C LYS A 50 3.04 -6.11 8.52
N ARG A 51 3.70 -5.80 7.40
CA ARG A 51 4.22 -4.45 7.14
C ARG A 51 3.10 -3.42 7.07
N ILE A 52 1.93 -3.78 6.49
CA ILE A 52 0.74 -2.93 6.50
C ILE A 52 0.21 -2.75 7.92
N GLU A 53 0.16 -3.79 8.74
CA GLU A 53 -0.21 -3.65 10.16
C GLU A 53 0.71 -2.70 10.93
N GLU A 54 1.99 -2.76 10.65
CA GLU A 54 3.04 -2.00 11.34
C GLU A 54 3.17 -0.55 10.85
N CYS A 55 2.53 -0.17 9.74
CA CYS A 55 2.51 1.21 9.25
C CYS A 55 1.30 2.00 9.79
N ARG A 56 1.37 3.32 9.69
CA ARG A 56 0.27 4.23 9.96
C ARG A 56 -0.39 4.71 8.67
N ASP A 57 0.43 5.17 7.73
CA ASP A 57 0.01 5.68 6.44
C ASP A 57 0.16 4.62 5.35
N PHE A 58 -0.83 4.55 4.48
CA PHE A 58 -0.85 3.67 3.32
C PHE A 58 -1.02 4.53 2.07
N ILE A 59 0.06 4.74 1.33
CA ILE A 59 0.05 5.48 0.07
C ILE A 59 -0.31 4.51 -1.05
N LEU A 60 -1.39 4.80 -1.78
CA LEU A 60 -1.83 4.06 -2.96
C LEU A 60 -1.50 4.87 -4.21
N ILE A 61 -0.56 4.40 -5.02
CA ILE A 61 -0.27 5.03 -6.32
C ILE A 61 -1.31 4.58 -7.33
N VAL A 62 -2.04 5.53 -7.88
CA VAL A 62 -3.15 5.28 -8.81
C VAL A 62 -2.78 5.81 -10.19
N ASP A 63 -2.31 4.91 -11.06
CA ASP A 63 -2.23 5.14 -12.50
C ASP A 63 -3.55 4.80 -13.19
N LYS A 64 -3.67 5.10 -14.49
CA LYS A 64 -4.90 4.87 -15.26
C LYS A 64 -5.37 3.41 -15.33
N HIS A 65 -4.51 2.45 -15.00
CA HIS A 65 -4.76 1.01 -15.03
C HIS A 65 -4.76 0.36 -13.64
N ALA A 66 -4.62 1.16 -12.57
CA ALA A 66 -4.47 0.64 -11.21
C ALA A 66 -5.61 -0.31 -10.80
N PHE A 67 -6.82 -0.02 -11.23
CA PHE A 67 -8.03 -0.77 -10.86
C PHE A 67 -8.56 -1.72 -11.94
N ASP A 68 -7.94 -1.82 -13.13
CA ASP A 68 -8.43 -2.65 -14.23
C ASP A 68 -8.70 -4.10 -13.77
N ARG A 69 -7.74 -4.70 -13.04
CA ARG A 69 -7.89 -6.06 -12.50
C ARG A 69 -8.92 -6.15 -11.37
N CYS A 70 -9.08 -5.07 -10.61
CA CYS A 70 -10.04 -5.05 -9.50
C CYS A 70 -11.49 -5.12 -9.98
N VAL A 71 -11.79 -4.50 -11.14
CA VAL A 71 -13.13 -4.44 -11.73
C VAL A 71 -13.38 -5.57 -12.75
N ASP A 72 -12.35 -6.31 -13.14
CA ASP A 72 -12.45 -7.47 -14.02
C ASP A 72 -12.93 -8.69 -13.21
N ASN A 73 -14.19 -9.07 -13.39
CA ASN A 73 -14.79 -10.21 -12.71
C ASN A 73 -14.20 -11.58 -13.13
N THR A 74 -13.41 -11.62 -14.21
CA THR A 74 -12.73 -12.83 -14.67
C THR A 74 -11.34 -13.00 -14.06
N PHE A 75 -10.79 -11.92 -13.49
CA PHE A 75 -9.49 -11.96 -12.85
C PHE A 75 -9.58 -12.57 -11.45
N ASP A 76 -8.69 -13.50 -11.15
CA ASP A 76 -8.62 -14.12 -9.82
C ASP A 76 -8.23 -13.06 -8.77
N ARG A 77 -9.20 -12.70 -7.92
CA ARG A 77 -9.02 -11.76 -6.81
C ARG A 77 -7.79 -12.09 -5.95
N LYS A 78 -7.51 -13.36 -5.74
CA LYS A 78 -6.39 -13.83 -4.92
C LYS A 78 -5.03 -13.50 -5.54
N LYS A 79 -4.99 -13.21 -6.85
CA LYS A 79 -3.77 -12.82 -7.58
C LYS A 79 -3.65 -11.31 -7.76
N ASP A 80 -4.62 -10.54 -7.28
CA ASP A 80 -4.57 -9.08 -7.33
C ASP A 80 -4.01 -8.50 -6.03
N TRP A 81 -2.69 -8.39 -5.98
CA TRP A 81 -1.98 -7.90 -4.79
C TRP A 81 -2.39 -6.50 -4.38
N LEU A 82 -2.50 -5.55 -5.32
CA LEU A 82 -2.94 -4.19 -5.00
C LEU A 82 -4.31 -4.20 -4.32
N ARG A 83 -5.25 -5.00 -4.83
CA ARG A 83 -6.59 -5.15 -4.22
C ARG A 83 -6.50 -5.76 -2.83
N CYS A 84 -5.69 -6.81 -2.65
CA CYS A 84 -5.53 -7.47 -1.35
C CYS A 84 -4.88 -6.53 -0.31
N GLU A 85 -3.84 -5.81 -0.70
CA GLU A 85 -3.16 -4.82 0.14
C GLU A 85 -4.10 -3.69 0.56
N LEU A 86 -4.82 -3.12 -0.41
CA LEU A 86 -5.77 -2.03 -0.17
C LEU A 86 -6.93 -2.48 0.73
N ALA A 87 -7.54 -3.64 0.44
CA ALA A 87 -8.61 -4.20 1.25
C ALA A 87 -8.15 -4.43 2.69
N TYR A 88 -6.93 -4.93 2.86
CA TYR A 88 -6.37 -5.13 4.18
C TYR A 88 -6.11 -3.81 4.90
N ALA A 89 -5.49 -2.83 4.24
CA ALA A 89 -5.25 -1.51 4.81
C ALA A 89 -6.56 -0.83 5.27
N LEU A 90 -7.61 -0.89 4.45
CA LEU A 90 -8.94 -0.37 4.80
C LEU A 90 -9.53 -1.10 6.00
N SER A 91 -9.45 -2.44 6.04
CA SER A 91 -9.96 -3.26 7.16
C SER A 91 -9.24 -2.99 8.49
N GLN A 92 -7.97 -2.56 8.43
CA GLN A 92 -7.17 -2.20 9.60
C GLN A 92 -7.30 -0.71 9.98
N GLY A 93 -8.16 0.05 9.28
CA GLY A 93 -8.37 1.48 9.56
C GLY A 93 -7.12 2.34 9.32
N LYS A 94 -6.28 1.97 8.36
CA LYS A 94 -5.09 2.75 8.01
C LYS A 94 -5.48 4.09 7.39
N ASN A 95 -4.61 5.09 7.54
CA ASN A 95 -4.74 6.33 6.79
C ASN A 95 -4.38 6.06 5.32
N VAL A 96 -5.40 5.75 4.50
CA VAL A 96 -5.24 5.44 3.07
C VAL A 96 -5.24 6.72 2.26
N ILE A 97 -4.16 6.96 1.51
CA ILE A 97 -3.91 8.19 0.75
C ILE A 97 -3.76 7.82 -0.74
N PRO A 98 -4.80 7.98 -1.57
CA PRO A 98 -4.69 7.77 -3.01
C PRO A 98 -3.92 8.92 -3.67
N VAL A 99 -2.80 8.61 -4.30
CA VAL A 99 -2.01 9.55 -5.11
C VAL A 99 -2.36 9.32 -6.58
N LEU A 100 -3.15 10.23 -7.14
CA LEU A 100 -3.61 10.13 -8.53
C LEU A 100 -2.52 10.63 -9.46
N LEU A 101 -2.05 9.76 -10.37
CA LEU A 101 -1.06 10.12 -11.39
C LEU A 101 -1.68 10.90 -12.54
N SER A 102 -0.84 11.50 -13.38
CA SER A 102 -1.28 12.21 -14.57
C SER A 102 -2.19 11.36 -15.44
N GLY A 103 -3.32 11.94 -15.88
CA GLY A 103 -4.35 11.23 -16.66
C GLY A 103 -5.36 10.43 -15.83
N VAL A 104 -5.31 10.54 -14.49
CA VAL A 104 -6.34 10.01 -13.59
C VAL A 104 -7.07 11.18 -12.93
N ASP A 105 -8.34 11.35 -13.23
CA ASP A 105 -9.14 12.44 -12.68
C ASP A 105 -9.92 12.06 -11.43
N SER A 106 -10.37 10.82 -11.36
CA SER A 106 -11.11 10.27 -10.23
C SER A 106 -10.88 8.77 -10.10
N LEU A 107 -11.24 8.22 -8.95
CA LEU A 107 -11.32 6.78 -8.74
C LEU A 107 -12.58 6.22 -9.42
N PRO A 108 -12.58 4.94 -9.87
CA PRO A 108 -13.77 4.31 -10.45
C PRO A 108 -14.90 4.17 -9.42
N ASP A 109 -16.16 4.36 -9.89
CA ASP A 109 -17.35 4.23 -9.02
C ASP A 109 -17.78 2.76 -8.82
N ASN A 110 -17.32 1.85 -9.70
CA ASN A 110 -17.70 0.44 -9.72
C ASN A 110 -16.71 -0.49 -9.03
N LEU A 111 -15.99 0.01 -8.03
CA LEU A 111 -15.05 -0.81 -7.28
C LEU A 111 -15.73 -1.90 -6.46
N PRO A 112 -15.10 -3.07 -6.32
CA PRO A 112 -15.59 -4.12 -5.44
C PRO A 112 -15.77 -3.64 -3.99
N GLU A 113 -16.75 -4.23 -3.28
CA GLU A 113 -17.15 -3.85 -1.94
C GLU A 113 -15.99 -3.78 -0.93
N ASP A 114 -15.04 -4.72 -1.02
CA ASP A 114 -13.89 -4.81 -0.12
C ASP A 114 -12.90 -3.65 -0.22
N ILE A 115 -12.92 -2.91 -1.35
CA ILE A 115 -12.07 -1.74 -1.57
C ILE A 115 -12.87 -0.46 -1.88
N ALA A 116 -14.20 -0.54 -1.98
CA ALA A 116 -15.05 0.59 -2.36
C ALA A 116 -14.87 1.82 -1.45
N ALA A 117 -14.55 1.61 -0.17
CA ALA A 117 -14.33 2.70 0.77
C ALA A 117 -13.16 3.63 0.37
N VAL A 118 -12.29 3.23 -0.56
CA VAL A 118 -11.19 4.09 -1.05
C VAL A 118 -11.71 5.33 -1.76
N VAL A 119 -12.90 5.30 -2.37
CA VAL A 119 -13.49 6.46 -3.08
C VAL A 119 -13.80 7.63 -2.14
N THR A 120 -13.95 7.36 -0.84
CA THR A 120 -14.16 8.40 0.18
C THR A 120 -12.86 8.98 0.72
N LYS A 121 -11.72 8.44 0.30
CA LYS A 121 -10.41 8.90 0.77
C LYS A 121 -9.90 10.04 -0.09
N ASN A 122 -9.22 10.98 0.55
CA ASN A 122 -8.61 12.10 -0.12
C ASN A 122 -7.11 11.90 -0.28
N GLY A 123 -6.58 12.41 -1.40
CA GLY A 123 -5.15 12.40 -1.67
C GLY A 123 -4.76 13.50 -2.66
N PRO A 124 -3.47 13.82 -2.75
CA PRO A 124 -2.99 14.82 -3.68
C PRO A 124 -2.92 14.26 -5.10
N LYS A 125 -3.19 15.10 -6.11
CA LYS A 125 -2.88 14.77 -7.51
C LYS A 125 -1.38 14.98 -7.74
N HIS A 126 -0.73 13.96 -8.28
CA HIS A 126 0.66 14.03 -8.70
C HIS A 126 0.77 14.83 -9.99
N THR A 127 1.63 15.86 -9.99
CA THR A 127 1.95 16.66 -11.17
C THR A 127 3.46 16.76 -11.32
N ILE A 128 3.96 16.51 -12.51
CA ILE A 128 5.41 16.57 -12.80
C ILE A 128 5.90 18.01 -12.67
N ASP A 129 5.17 18.97 -13.25
CA ASP A 129 5.57 20.39 -13.31
C ASP A 129 5.58 21.06 -11.92
N TYR A 130 4.82 20.56 -10.97
CA TYR A 130 4.71 21.08 -9.60
C TYR A 130 4.99 20.03 -8.54
N PHE A 131 5.98 19.19 -8.82
CA PHE A 131 6.30 18.06 -7.95
C PHE A 131 6.59 18.47 -6.50
N ASP A 132 7.36 19.53 -6.29
CA ASP A 132 7.68 20.02 -4.94
C ASP A 132 6.44 20.44 -4.16
N ALA A 133 5.49 21.10 -4.83
CA ALA A 133 4.23 21.51 -4.21
C ALA A 133 3.37 20.28 -3.86
N PHE A 134 3.31 19.32 -4.78
CA PHE A 134 2.65 18.03 -4.54
C PHE A 134 3.27 17.30 -3.34
N TYR A 135 4.59 17.16 -3.31
CA TYR A 135 5.29 16.44 -2.23
C TYR A 135 5.11 17.13 -0.88
N LYS A 136 5.27 18.46 -0.81
CA LYS A 136 4.98 19.23 0.40
C LYS A 136 3.54 19.06 0.88
N LYS A 137 2.58 19.05 -0.05
CA LYS A 137 1.17 18.84 0.26
C LYS A 137 0.94 17.43 0.81
N LEU A 138 1.55 16.40 0.21
CA LEU A 138 1.49 15.02 0.69
C LEU A 138 1.97 14.94 2.13
N CYS A 139 3.18 15.45 2.41
CA CYS A 139 3.78 15.37 3.74
C CYS A 139 3.03 16.17 4.80
N ASN A 140 2.58 17.40 4.47
CA ASN A 140 2.05 18.32 5.49
C ASN A 140 0.54 18.19 5.72
N GLN A 141 -0.22 17.62 4.76
CA GLN A 141 -1.68 17.61 4.83
C GLN A 141 -2.28 16.22 4.85
N PHE A 142 -1.56 15.20 4.37
CA PHE A 142 -2.11 13.85 4.22
C PHE A 142 -1.43 12.81 5.11
N LEU A 143 -0.11 12.90 5.32
CA LEU A 143 0.57 11.98 6.22
C LEU A 143 0.21 12.30 7.68
N GLU A 144 -0.13 11.25 8.43
CA GLU A 144 -0.30 11.31 9.88
C GLU A 144 0.99 10.96 10.63
N SER A 145 1.94 10.28 9.95
CA SER A 145 3.26 9.96 10.49
C SER A 145 4.15 11.20 10.46
N ALA A 146 5.01 11.32 11.47
CA ALA A 146 6.07 12.30 11.50
C ALA A 146 7.42 11.60 11.21
N PRO A 147 8.38 12.30 10.56
CA PRO A 147 9.70 11.74 10.35
C PRO A 147 10.38 11.41 11.68
N SER A 148 11.06 10.27 11.73
CA SER A 148 11.85 9.91 12.89
C SER A 148 13.11 10.76 12.95
N SER A 149 13.37 11.43 14.07
CA SER A 149 14.53 12.32 14.27
C SER A 149 15.88 11.60 14.26
N VAL A 150 15.91 10.29 14.11
CA VAL A 150 17.12 9.45 14.16
C VAL A 150 17.23 8.63 12.89
N ILE A 151 18.14 9.00 12.02
CA ILE A 151 18.61 8.15 10.92
C ILE A 151 19.46 7.04 11.53
N THR A 152 18.84 5.97 11.97
CA THR A 152 19.56 4.72 12.24
C THR A 152 19.54 3.91 10.96
N PHE A 153 20.68 3.87 10.27
CA PHE A 153 20.96 2.86 9.26
C PHE A 153 21.07 1.51 9.97
N SER A 154 19.95 0.87 10.26
CA SER A 154 19.97 -0.53 10.63
C SER A 154 19.97 -1.32 9.33
N ASN A 155 21.08 -2.02 9.06
CA ASN A 155 21.10 -3.11 8.10
C ASN A 155 19.88 -3.99 8.33
N GLU A 156 19.13 -4.27 7.26
CA GLU A 156 18.00 -5.20 7.28
C GLU A 156 18.49 -6.57 7.73
N GLY A 157 18.45 -6.81 9.03
CA GLY A 157 18.66 -8.13 9.60
C GLY A 157 17.53 -9.05 9.14
N GLU A 158 17.89 -10.19 8.60
CA GLU A 158 16.97 -11.27 8.22
C GLU A 158 15.94 -11.51 9.31
N PHE A 159 14.67 -11.25 8.98
CA PHE A 159 13.55 -11.60 9.82
C PHE A 159 13.25 -13.10 9.65
N LYS A 160 13.77 -13.92 10.53
CA LYS A 160 13.25 -15.29 10.77
C LYS A 160 11.96 -15.15 11.58
N THR A 161 10.86 -14.84 10.92
CA THR A 161 9.55 -15.00 11.52
C THR A 161 9.10 -16.44 11.31
N ASN A 162 8.67 -17.08 12.40
CA ASN A 162 8.07 -18.40 12.32
C ASN A 162 6.70 -18.25 11.61
N MET A 163 6.65 -18.59 10.32
CA MET A 163 5.49 -18.38 9.43
C MET A 163 4.23 -19.11 9.92
N ASP A 164 4.40 -20.18 10.72
CA ASP A 164 3.30 -21.00 11.25
C ASP A 164 2.39 -20.24 12.23
N ASP A 165 2.92 -19.22 12.93
CA ASP A 165 2.12 -18.46 13.90
C ASP A 165 1.16 -17.46 13.22
N TRP A 166 1.43 -17.02 12.00
CA TRP A 166 0.63 -16.03 11.29
C TRP A 166 -0.50 -16.61 10.45
N ASN A 167 -0.37 -17.87 10.04
CA ASN A 167 -1.42 -18.60 9.31
C ASN A 167 -2.55 -19.08 10.24
N ARG A 168 -2.45 -18.87 11.55
CA ARG A 168 -3.51 -19.28 12.46
C ARG A 168 -4.75 -18.40 12.25
N PRO A 169 -5.97 -18.98 12.17
CA PRO A 169 -7.23 -18.24 12.02
C PRO A 169 -7.49 -17.20 13.13
N THR A 170 -6.75 -17.29 14.23
CA THR A 170 -6.85 -16.39 15.39
C THR A 170 -6.10 -15.06 15.20
N THR A 171 -5.18 -14.96 14.24
CA THR A 171 -4.48 -13.70 13.94
C THR A 171 -5.33 -12.81 13.04
N LYS A 172 -5.11 -11.48 13.08
CA LYS A 172 -5.81 -10.53 12.20
C LYS A 172 -5.58 -10.85 10.72
N VAL A 173 -4.33 -11.16 10.35
CA VAL A 173 -3.97 -11.55 8.99
C VAL A 173 -4.62 -12.88 8.62
N GLY A 174 -4.52 -13.90 9.49
CA GLY A 174 -5.12 -15.21 9.25
C GLY A 174 -6.64 -15.13 9.09
N LYS A 175 -7.32 -14.30 9.90
CA LYS A 175 -8.76 -14.07 9.76
C LYS A 175 -9.08 -13.38 8.43
N PHE A 176 -8.36 -12.32 8.07
CA PHE A 176 -8.53 -11.63 6.80
C PHE A 176 -8.35 -12.58 5.61
N LEU A 177 -7.27 -13.38 5.62
CA LEU A 177 -7.02 -14.38 4.58
C LEU A 177 -8.12 -15.45 4.54
N SER A 178 -8.55 -15.94 5.69
CA SER A 178 -9.66 -16.89 5.78
C SER A 178 -10.94 -16.33 5.16
N ASP A 179 -11.28 -15.06 5.43
CA ASP A 179 -12.46 -14.41 4.88
C ASP A 179 -12.29 -14.11 3.37
N LEU A 180 -11.08 -13.76 2.94
CA LEU A 180 -10.74 -13.56 1.53
C LEU A 180 -10.88 -14.85 0.70
N PHE A 181 -10.59 -16.02 1.32
CA PHE A 181 -10.57 -17.33 0.65
C PHE A 181 -11.86 -18.13 0.85
N LYS A 182 -12.81 -17.66 1.64
CA LYS A 182 -14.15 -18.27 1.69
C LYS A 182 -14.80 -18.05 0.33
N GLU A 183 -14.99 -19.14 -0.40
CA GLU A 183 -15.83 -19.15 -1.60
C GLU A 183 -17.28 -18.86 -1.17
N LYS A 184 -17.91 -17.91 -1.87
CA LYS A 184 -19.37 -17.79 -1.87
C LYS A 184 -19.93 -18.69 -2.91
#